data_3e3cbdeac37acd3fb8936400b9f151b5
#
_entry.id   3e3cbdeac37acd3fb8936400b9f151b5
#
_cell.length_a   1.000
_cell.length_b   1.000
_cell.length_c   1.000
_cell.angle_alpha   90.00
_cell.angle_beta   90.00
_cell.angle_gamma   90.00
#
_symmetry.space_group_name_H-M   'P 1'
#
loop_
_entity.id
_entity.type
_entity.pdbx_description
1 polymer ?
#
loop_
_entity_poly.entity_id
_entity_poly.type
_entity_poly.pdbx_seq_one_letter_code
_entity_poly.pdbx_strand_id
1 'polypeptide(L)'
;MKKSAILSLSAALILGGCASMPTPGQLTFDTLSVEKRVLLTADTNSPAYDMKLNVKYVKEGSEDVRKVVNDAITAKLFNTHNVDIKMAVDSFIKEKTNSYINDMLPLYKEDMRSIDKRPIYEHEVSIKTNTKDGMEGIVTYFINMYTFEGGAHGYNQLLTLNFDKSTGKTVTLDDVLVPGYKVKLNALLQKALMEKADCKDINELHDKGYLFSMEMYPSNNFVLAQDGITFIYNPYEIAPYALGRIELTVSNADLEQLRKKKGD
;
A
#
# COMPACT_ATOMS: atom_id res chain seq x y z
N MET A 1 -52.31 -24.23 -58.70
CA MET A 1 -51.79 -24.71 -57.42
C MET A 1 -50.85 -23.63 -56.87
N LYS A 2 -51.30 -22.81 -55.91
CA LYS A 2 -50.53 -21.72 -55.31
C LYS A 2 -49.93 -22.23 -53.99
N LYS A 3 -48.60 -22.25 -53.86
CA LYS A 3 -47.91 -22.54 -52.61
C LYS A 3 -47.70 -21.25 -51.80
N SER A 4 -48.37 -21.16 -50.65
CA SER A 4 -48.18 -20.08 -49.66
C SER A 4 -46.93 -20.38 -48.88
N ALA A 5 -45.99 -19.44 -48.84
CA ALA A 5 -44.84 -19.48 -47.96
C ALA A 5 -45.22 -18.78 -46.64
N ILE A 6 -45.07 -19.51 -45.54
CA ILE A 6 -45.22 -18.98 -44.15
C ILE A 6 -43.89 -18.40 -43.71
N LEU A 7 -43.85 -17.10 -43.47
CA LEU A 7 -42.70 -16.40 -42.94
C LEU A 7 -42.80 -16.43 -41.38
N SER A 8 -41.92 -17.21 -40.73
CA SER A 8 -41.84 -17.23 -39.27
C SER A 8 -40.94 -16.09 -38.79
N LEU A 9 -41.56 -15.16 -38.11
CA LEU A 9 -40.87 -14.02 -37.45
C LEU A 9 -40.34 -14.49 -36.09
N SER A 10 -39.03 -14.70 -35.97
CA SER A 10 -38.37 -15.01 -34.72
C SER A 10 -38.08 -13.71 -33.97
N ALA A 11 -38.83 -13.44 -32.92
CA ALA A 11 -38.52 -12.34 -31.99
C ALA A 11 -37.34 -12.71 -31.11
N ALA A 12 -36.18 -12.07 -31.30
CA ALA A 12 -35.05 -12.16 -30.38
C ALA A 12 -35.39 -11.33 -29.15
N LEU A 13 -35.57 -12.00 -27.99
CA LEU A 13 -35.56 -11.35 -26.68
C LEU A 13 -34.14 -10.88 -26.38
N ILE A 14 -33.91 -9.58 -26.43
CA ILE A 14 -32.71 -8.96 -25.86
C ILE A 14 -32.93 -8.94 -24.35
N LEU A 15 -32.32 -9.87 -23.63
CA LEU A 15 -32.16 -9.79 -22.18
C LEU A 15 -31.20 -8.64 -21.90
N GLY A 16 -31.74 -7.47 -21.65
CA GLY A 16 -31.01 -6.33 -21.10
C GLY A 16 -30.47 -6.74 -19.72
N GLY A 17 -29.19 -6.99 -19.62
CA GLY A 17 -28.50 -7.14 -18.33
C GLY A 17 -28.70 -5.83 -17.56
N CYS A 18 -29.49 -5.85 -16.49
CA CYS A 18 -29.53 -4.78 -15.51
C CYS A 18 -28.13 -4.70 -14.89
N ALA A 19 -27.31 -3.76 -15.33
CA ALA A 19 -26.17 -3.31 -14.55
C ALA A 19 -26.76 -2.76 -13.25
N SER A 20 -26.57 -3.49 -12.14
CA SER A 20 -26.98 -3.04 -10.82
C SER A 20 -26.24 -1.73 -10.54
N MET A 21 -27.01 -0.65 -10.30
CA MET A 21 -26.45 0.61 -9.81
C MET A 21 -25.62 0.32 -8.56
N PRO A 22 -24.41 0.85 -8.43
CA PRO A 22 -23.62 0.64 -7.22
C PRO A 22 -24.39 1.15 -6.01
N THR A 23 -24.50 0.32 -5.00
CA THR A 23 -25.16 0.67 -3.75
C THR A 23 -24.45 1.90 -3.15
N PRO A 24 -25.15 2.93 -2.66
CA PRO A 24 -24.52 4.07 -2.00
C PRO A 24 -23.55 3.59 -0.91
N GLY A 25 -22.28 4.02 -0.98
CA GLY A 25 -21.20 3.60 -0.06
C GLY A 25 -20.33 2.42 -0.52
N GLN A 26 -20.55 1.86 -1.71
CA GLN A 26 -19.67 0.83 -2.26
C GLN A 26 -18.56 1.48 -3.12
N LEU A 27 -17.30 1.35 -2.66
CA LEU A 27 -16.12 1.74 -3.43
C LEU A 27 -15.77 0.61 -4.41
N THR A 28 -15.86 0.88 -5.70
CA THR A 28 -15.41 -0.06 -6.74
C THR A 28 -14.01 0.31 -7.21
N PHE A 29 -13.07 -0.59 -7.01
CA PHE A 29 -11.67 -0.40 -7.40
C PHE A 29 -11.39 -1.08 -8.74
N ASP A 30 -10.65 -0.39 -9.60
CA ASP A 30 -9.99 -0.93 -10.78
C ASP A 30 -8.47 -0.95 -10.56
N THR A 31 -7.70 -1.50 -11.47
CA THR A 31 -6.24 -1.60 -11.35
C THR A 31 -5.56 -1.01 -12.59
N LEU A 32 -4.68 -0.04 -12.38
CA LEU A 32 -3.73 0.43 -13.39
C LEU A 32 -2.44 -0.38 -13.26
N SER A 33 -2.09 -1.11 -14.32
CA SER A 33 -0.87 -1.92 -14.39
C SER A 33 0.08 -1.33 -15.41
N VAL A 34 1.33 -1.08 -15.00
CA VAL A 34 2.40 -0.57 -15.86
C VAL A 34 3.68 -1.32 -15.56
N GLU A 35 4.35 -1.80 -16.61
CA GLU A 35 5.70 -2.33 -16.53
C GLU A 35 6.61 -1.51 -17.43
N LYS A 36 7.79 -1.15 -16.92
CA LYS A 36 8.79 -0.38 -17.66
C LYS A 36 10.18 -0.88 -17.31
N ARG A 37 10.96 -1.20 -18.35
CA ARG A 37 12.39 -1.47 -18.24
C ARG A 37 13.16 -0.35 -18.93
N VAL A 38 14.12 0.24 -18.24
CA VAL A 38 14.97 1.33 -18.73
C VAL A 38 16.42 0.86 -18.71
N LEU A 39 17.01 0.67 -19.87
CA LEU A 39 18.43 0.33 -19.98
C LEU A 39 19.28 1.58 -19.71
N LEU A 40 20.38 1.41 -18.99
CA LEU A 40 21.30 2.50 -18.66
C LEU A 40 22.07 3.04 -19.88
N THR A 41 22.33 2.13 -20.87
CA THR A 41 22.93 2.47 -22.16
C THR A 41 22.16 1.85 -23.31
N ALA A 42 22.57 2.09 -24.55
CA ALA A 42 21.99 1.46 -25.74
C ALA A 42 22.35 -0.04 -25.89
N ASP A 43 23.27 -0.58 -25.07
CA ASP A 43 23.61 -2.01 -25.04
C ASP A 43 22.50 -2.81 -24.36
N THR A 44 22.02 -3.86 -25.01
CA THR A 44 20.97 -4.75 -24.48
C THR A 44 21.39 -5.50 -23.22
N ASN A 45 22.69 -5.66 -22.98
CA ASN A 45 23.27 -6.23 -21.77
C ASN A 45 23.60 -5.19 -20.69
N SER A 46 23.25 -3.93 -20.93
CA SER A 46 23.41 -2.86 -19.97
C SER A 46 22.57 -3.12 -18.72
N PRO A 47 23.04 -2.68 -17.54
CA PRO A 47 22.19 -2.60 -16.35
C PRO A 47 20.89 -1.86 -16.64
N ALA A 48 19.85 -2.16 -15.87
CA ALA A 48 18.54 -1.63 -16.10
C ALA A 48 17.84 -1.21 -14.80
N TYR A 49 16.85 -0.34 -14.97
CA TYR A 49 15.84 -0.07 -13.95
C TYR A 49 14.54 -0.73 -14.36
N ASP A 50 14.12 -1.72 -13.59
CA ASP A 50 12.84 -2.40 -13.75
C ASP A 50 11.79 -1.78 -12.84
N MET A 51 10.68 -1.33 -13.42
CA MET A 51 9.55 -0.73 -12.71
C MET A 51 8.29 -1.53 -12.98
N LYS A 52 7.63 -2.02 -11.92
CA LYS A 52 6.37 -2.78 -11.98
C LYS A 52 5.35 -2.16 -11.04
N LEU A 53 4.33 -1.54 -11.58
CA LEU A 53 3.30 -0.86 -10.81
C LEU A 53 1.93 -1.47 -11.08
N ASN A 54 1.27 -1.97 -10.03
CA ASN A 54 -0.09 -2.47 -10.04
C ASN A 54 -0.89 -1.70 -8.98
N VAL A 55 -1.47 -0.58 -9.39
CA VAL A 55 -2.11 0.39 -8.49
C VAL A 55 -3.62 0.31 -8.61
N LYS A 56 -4.29 -0.08 -7.53
CA LYS A 56 -5.74 0.02 -7.42
C LYS A 56 -6.16 1.48 -7.22
N TYR A 57 -7.23 1.87 -7.86
CA TYR A 57 -7.83 3.19 -7.72
C TYR A 57 -9.35 3.08 -7.79
N VAL A 58 -10.06 4.03 -7.20
CA VAL A 58 -11.53 4.05 -7.27
C VAL A 58 -11.95 4.53 -8.65
N LYS A 59 -12.65 3.65 -9.39
CA LYS A 59 -13.16 3.92 -10.73
C LYS A 59 -14.62 4.42 -10.69
N GLU A 60 -15.43 3.78 -9.84
CA GLU A 60 -16.86 4.06 -9.74
C GLU A 60 -17.23 4.46 -8.32
N GLY A 61 -18.23 5.31 -8.19
CA GLY A 61 -18.71 5.90 -6.94
C GLY A 61 -19.08 7.37 -7.15
N SER A 62 -19.51 8.06 -6.09
CA SER A 62 -19.72 9.51 -6.16
C SER A 62 -18.41 10.23 -6.52
N GLU A 63 -18.50 11.31 -7.28
CA GLU A 63 -17.32 12.05 -7.74
C GLU A 63 -16.45 12.53 -6.58
N ASP A 64 -17.08 13.04 -5.53
CA ASP A 64 -16.37 13.55 -4.36
C ASP A 64 -15.60 12.44 -3.63
N VAL A 65 -16.22 11.29 -3.36
CA VAL A 65 -15.59 10.15 -2.70
C VAL A 65 -14.43 9.61 -3.55
N ARG A 66 -14.64 9.47 -4.85
CA ARG A 66 -13.62 9.01 -5.79
C ARG A 66 -12.39 9.94 -5.79
N LYS A 67 -12.61 11.25 -5.85
CA LYS A 67 -11.53 12.24 -5.79
C LYS A 67 -10.74 12.14 -4.49
N VAL A 68 -11.43 12.10 -3.34
CA VAL A 68 -10.80 12.04 -2.01
C VAL A 68 -9.93 10.79 -1.86
N VAL A 69 -10.46 9.60 -2.23
CA VAL A 69 -9.70 8.35 -2.13
C VAL A 69 -8.51 8.33 -3.08
N ASN A 70 -8.72 8.70 -4.35
CA ASN A 70 -7.64 8.66 -5.33
C ASN A 70 -6.55 9.69 -5.02
N ASP A 71 -6.90 10.89 -4.50
CA ASP A 71 -5.92 11.86 -4.05
C ASP A 71 -5.07 11.34 -2.87
N ALA A 72 -5.70 10.69 -1.89
CA ALA A 72 -4.97 10.07 -0.79
C ALA A 72 -4.03 8.94 -1.26
N ILE A 73 -4.44 8.16 -2.27
CA ILE A 73 -3.61 7.12 -2.88
C ILE A 73 -2.41 7.75 -3.61
N THR A 74 -2.62 8.76 -4.48
CA THR A 74 -1.54 9.42 -5.21
C THR A 74 -0.58 10.15 -4.27
N ALA A 75 -1.11 10.81 -3.23
CA ALA A 75 -0.32 11.44 -2.19
C ALA A 75 0.59 10.43 -1.47
N LYS A 76 0.03 9.27 -1.08
CA LYS A 76 0.78 8.24 -0.35
C LYS A 76 1.83 7.54 -1.20
N LEU A 77 1.51 7.27 -2.48
CA LEU A 77 2.40 6.52 -3.38
C LEU A 77 3.45 7.41 -4.04
N PHE A 78 3.06 8.62 -4.46
CA PHE A 78 3.84 9.43 -5.38
C PHE A 78 4.10 10.86 -4.87
N ASN A 79 3.68 11.16 -3.64
CA ASN A 79 3.76 12.51 -3.05
C ASN A 79 3.15 13.59 -3.95
N THR A 80 2.04 13.27 -4.63
CA THR A 80 1.32 14.18 -5.53
C THR A 80 -0.14 14.31 -5.14
N HIS A 81 -0.71 15.50 -5.25
CA HIS A 81 -2.08 15.83 -4.89
C HIS A 81 -2.87 16.37 -6.08
N ASN A 82 -4.19 16.13 -6.10
CA ASN A 82 -5.12 16.63 -7.11
C ASN A 82 -4.73 16.26 -8.55
N VAL A 83 -4.11 15.07 -8.73
CA VAL A 83 -3.64 14.56 -10.01
C VAL A 83 -4.34 13.25 -10.32
N ASP A 84 -4.71 13.04 -11.57
CA ASP A 84 -5.24 11.75 -12.04
C ASP A 84 -4.20 10.64 -11.81
N ILE A 85 -4.68 9.44 -11.45
CA ILE A 85 -3.82 8.30 -11.09
C ILE A 85 -2.84 7.92 -12.21
N LYS A 86 -3.30 7.98 -13.48
CA LYS A 86 -2.45 7.66 -14.62
C LYS A 86 -1.36 8.73 -14.79
N MET A 87 -1.71 10.00 -14.66
CA MET A 87 -0.73 11.09 -14.73
C MET A 87 0.29 11.02 -13.60
N ALA A 88 -0.13 10.64 -12.38
CA ALA A 88 0.76 10.45 -11.24
C ALA A 88 1.76 9.30 -11.50
N VAL A 89 1.28 8.17 -12.01
CA VAL A 89 2.12 7.01 -12.40
C VAL A 89 3.10 7.38 -13.52
N ASP A 90 2.63 8.04 -14.58
CA ASP A 90 3.46 8.46 -15.70
C ASP A 90 4.58 9.43 -15.24
N SER A 91 4.24 10.37 -14.33
CA SER A 91 5.19 11.32 -13.74
C SER A 91 6.23 10.63 -12.88
N PHE A 92 5.80 9.68 -12.02
CA PHE A 92 6.69 8.88 -11.20
C PHE A 92 7.69 8.09 -12.05
N ILE A 93 7.21 7.39 -13.09
CA ILE A 93 8.08 6.61 -14.01
C ILE A 93 9.08 7.53 -14.70
N LYS A 94 8.64 8.71 -15.16
CA LYS A 94 9.51 9.69 -15.82
C LYS A 94 10.58 10.21 -14.87
N GLU A 95 10.21 10.56 -13.65
CA GLU A 95 11.14 11.03 -12.61
C GLU A 95 12.18 9.97 -12.28
N LYS A 96 11.74 8.75 -11.95
CA LYS A 96 12.63 7.62 -11.64
C LYS A 96 13.55 7.26 -12.81
N THR A 97 13.04 7.31 -14.06
CA THR A 97 13.85 7.11 -15.26
C THR A 97 14.95 8.16 -15.37
N ASN A 98 14.59 9.44 -15.20
CA ASN A 98 15.53 10.54 -15.34
C ASN A 98 16.61 10.48 -14.25
N SER A 99 16.21 10.28 -12.98
CA SER A 99 17.17 10.13 -11.88
C SER A 99 18.12 8.98 -12.14
N TYR A 100 17.60 7.79 -12.48
CA TYR A 100 18.43 6.62 -12.77
C TYR A 100 19.49 6.88 -13.84
N ILE A 101 19.08 7.47 -14.97
CA ILE A 101 20.02 7.77 -16.06
C ILE A 101 21.05 8.83 -15.63
N ASN A 102 20.58 9.91 -14.99
CA ASN A 102 21.44 11.03 -14.63
C ASN A 102 22.48 10.65 -13.58
N ASP A 103 22.07 9.82 -12.60
CA ASP A 103 22.90 9.49 -11.45
C ASP A 103 23.81 8.30 -11.77
N MET A 104 23.30 7.26 -12.45
CA MET A 104 24.04 6.01 -12.66
C MET A 104 24.89 6.00 -13.94
N LEU A 105 24.48 6.69 -15.03
CA LEU A 105 25.23 6.62 -16.29
C LEU A 105 26.65 7.20 -16.21
N PRO A 106 26.91 8.33 -15.53
CA PRO A 106 28.29 8.81 -15.35
C PRO A 106 29.15 7.82 -14.60
N LEU A 107 28.65 7.28 -13.48
CA LEU A 107 29.34 6.31 -12.64
C LEU A 107 29.64 5.00 -13.39
N TYR A 108 28.65 4.48 -14.13
CA TYR A 108 28.82 3.29 -14.94
C TYR A 108 29.90 3.44 -16.02
N LYS A 109 29.94 4.59 -16.71
CA LYS A 109 30.99 4.89 -17.71
C LYS A 109 32.39 4.94 -17.09
N GLU A 110 32.50 5.46 -15.87
CA GLU A 110 33.78 5.51 -15.15
C GLU A 110 34.22 4.10 -14.70
N ASP A 111 33.26 3.29 -14.23
CA ASP A 111 33.50 1.94 -13.70
C ASP A 111 33.60 0.84 -14.78
N MET A 112 33.30 1.12 -16.06
CA MET A 112 33.35 0.11 -17.15
C MET A 112 34.70 -0.63 -17.26
N ARG A 113 35.72 -0.19 -16.54
CA ARG A 113 37.04 -0.84 -16.46
C ARG A 113 37.10 -2.01 -15.47
N SER A 114 36.00 -2.29 -14.70
CA SER A 114 35.97 -3.31 -13.66
C SER A 114 34.67 -4.14 -13.78
N ILE A 115 34.84 -5.44 -14.07
CA ILE A 115 33.78 -6.37 -14.50
C ILE A 115 32.80 -6.74 -13.36
N ASP A 116 33.13 -6.55 -12.08
CA ASP A 116 32.38 -7.12 -10.94
C ASP A 116 31.31 -6.23 -10.31
N LYS A 117 31.01 -5.03 -10.87
CA LYS A 117 30.15 -4.05 -10.22
C LYS A 117 28.73 -3.94 -10.77
N ARG A 118 28.27 -4.85 -11.63
CA ARG A 118 26.95 -4.83 -12.26
C ARG A 118 25.77 -4.69 -11.28
N PRO A 119 25.73 -5.43 -10.15
CA PRO A 119 24.60 -5.35 -9.23
C PRO A 119 24.34 -3.96 -8.64
N ILE A 120 25.35 -3.08 -8.60
CA ILE A 120 25.23 -1.72 -8.08
C ILE A 120 24.36 -0.86 -8.99
N TYR A 121 24.36 -1.16 -10.29
CA TYR A 121 23.65 -0.39 -11.32
C TYR A 121 22.29 -0.98 -11.70
N GLU A 122 21.93 -2.18 -11.22
CA GLU A 122 20.60 -2.75 -11.38
C GLU A 122 19.67 -2.13 -10.34
N HIS A 123 18.58 -1.53 -10.81
CA HIS A 123 17.55 -0.97 -9.94
C HIS A 123 16.21 -1.66 -10.18
N GLU A 124 15.41 -1.75 -9.14
CA GLU A 124 14.05 -2.27 -9.23
C GLU A 124 13.11 -1.50 -8.31
N VAL A 125 11.91 -1.19 -8.80
CA VAL A 125 10.77 -0.82 -7.97
C VAL A 125 9.56 -1.65 -8.35
N SER A 126 8.94 -2.25 -7.34
CA SER A 126 7.67 -2.95 -7.50
C SER A 126 6.65 -2.38 -6.52
N ILE A 127 5.52 -1.90 -7.04
CA ILE A 127 4.38 -1.42 -6.23
C ILE A 127 3.19 -2.29 -6.58
N LYS A 128 2.67 -2.99 -5.58
CA LYS A 128 1.46 -3.80 -5.71
C LYS A 128 0.48 -3.40 -4.61
N THR A 129 -0.70 -2.96 -5.01
CA THR A 129 -1.72 -2.55 -4.06
C THR A 129 -2.89 -3.53 -4.03
N ASN A 130 -3.56 -3.59 -2.89
CA ASN A 130 -4.74 -4.41 -2.67
C ASN A 130 -5.69 -3.73 -1.70
N THR A 131 -6.93 -4.20 -1.63
CA THR A 131 -7.94 -3.72 -0.68
C THR A 131 -8.54 -4.88 0.09
N LYS A 132 -8.89 -4.65 1.35
CA LYS A 132 -9.62 -5.61 2.19
C LYS A 132 -10.59 -4.86 3.09
N ASP A 133 -11.80 -5.38 3.23
CA ASP A 133 -12.74 -4.88 4.21
C ASP A 133 -12.20 -5.11 5.62
N GLY A 134 -12.26 -4.07 6.43
CA GLY A 134 -11.85 -4.06 7.81
C GLY A 134 -13.04 -4.02 8.77
N MET A 135 -12.95 -3.15 9.78
CA MET A 135 -14.06 -2.79 10.65
C MET A 135 -15.26 -2.31 9.83
N GLU A 136 -16.48 -2.38 10.40
CA GLU A 136 -17.71 -1.91 9.73
C GLU A 136 -17.55 -0.50 9.15
N GLY A 137 -17.89 -0.34 7.88
CA GLY A 137 -17.77 0.93 7.15
C GLY A 137 -16.36 1.29 6.69
N ILE A 138 -15.34 0.48 7.01
CA ILE A 138 -13.94 0.73 6.66
C ILE A 138 -13.46 -0.22 5.57
N VAL A 139 -12.67 0.29 4.63
CA VAL A 139 -11.85 -0.48 3.73
C VAL A 139 -10.38 -0.10 3.94
N THR A 140 -9.53 -1.10 4.13
CA THR A 140 -8.08 -0.88 4.21
C THR A 140 -7.46 -1.09 2.83
N TYR A 141 -6.68 -0.12 2.40
CA TYR A 141 -5.87 -0.13 1.20
C TYR A 141 -4.43 -0.48 1.58
N PHE A 142 -3.91 -1.56 1.03
CA PHE A 142 -2.58 -2.08 1.28
C PHE A 142 -1.65 -1.73 0.12
N ILE A 143 -0.45 -1.25 0.43
CA ILE A 143 0.61 -0.93 -0.51
C ILE A 143 1.81 -1.81 -0.17
N ASN A 144 2.07 -2.83 -0.99
CA ASN A 144 3.31 -3.58 -0.93
C ASN A 144 4.29 -2.92 -1.89
N MET A 145 5.39 -2.40 -1.35
CA MET A 145 6.44 -1.73 -2.11
C MET A 145 7.75 -2.46 -1.90
N TYR A 146 8.42 -2.78 -2.99
CA TYR A 146 9.79 -3.27 -2.99
C TYR A 146 10.64 -2.28 -3.77
N THR A 147 11.81 -1.95 -3.23
CA THR A 147 12.81 -1.12 -3.92
C THR A 147 14.18 -1.77 -3.80
N PHE A 148 14.92 -1.75 -4.89
CA PHE A 148 16.34 -2.08 -4.94
C PHE A 148 17.04 -0.99 -5.75
N GLU A 149 17.99 -0.32 -5.13
CA GLU A 149 18.77 0.76 -5.74
C GLU A 149 20.25 0.44 -5.67
N GLY A 150 20.59 -0.83 -5.95
CA GLY A 150 21.94 -1.36 -5.78
C GLY A 150 22.26 -1.75 -4.34
N GLY A 151 23.39 -2.42 -4.13
CA GLY A 151 23.84 -2.84 -2.80
C GLY A 151 23.53 -4.29 -2.44
N ALA A 152 23.49 -4.59 -1.13
CA ALA A 152 23.43 -5.97 -0.64
C ALA A 152 22.04 -6.60 -0.74
N HIS A 153 20.98 -5.82 -0.60
CA HIS A 153 19.58 -6.29 -0.63
C HIS A 153 18.60 -5.16 -0.92
N GLY A 154 17.42 -5.53 -1.39
CA GLY A 154 16.31 -4.59 -1.54
C GLY A 154 15.57 -4.33 -0.22
N TYR A 155 14.63 -3.41 -0.27
CA TYR A 155 13.81 -3.01 0.87
C TYR A 155 12.32 -3.25 0.58
N ASN A 156 11.69 -4.06 1.44
CA ASN A 156 10.26 -4.35 1.38
C ASN A 156 9.51 -3.55 2.42
N GLN A 157 8.47 -2.85 1.98
CA GLN A 157 7.55 -2.12 2.85
C GLN A 157 6.10 -2.57 2.63
N LEU A 158 5.34 -2.64 3.71
CA LEU A 158 3.89 -2.68 3.68
C LEU A 158 3.37 -1.39 4.30
N LEU A 159 2.63 -0.59 3.52
CA LEU A 159 1.97 0.62 4.00
C LEU A 159 0.46 0.44 3.89
N THR A 160 -0.28 1.15 4.71
CA THR A 160 -1.75 1.07 4.73
C THR A 160 -2.40 2.45 4.73
N LEU A 161 -3.60 2.52 4.15
CA LEU A 161 -4.56 3.60 4.33
C LEU A 161 -5.90 2.96 4.71
N ASN A 162 -6.55 3.48 5.74
CA ASN A 162 -7.90 3.07 6.09
C ASN A 162 -8.86 4.14 5.58
N PHE A 163 -9.86 3.76 4.79
CA PHE A 163 -10.84 4.67 4.24
C PHE A 163 -12.22 4.40 4.82
N ASP A 164 -12.91 5.45 5.25
CA ASP A 164 -14.35 5.41 5.46
C ASP A 164 -15.05 5.28 4.10
N LYS A 165 -15.83 4.21 3.93
CA LYS A 165 -16.48 3.88 2.64
C LYS A 165 -17.52 4.90 2.22
N SER A 166 -18.10 5.64 3.16
CA SER A 166 -19.16 6.61 2.87
C SER A 166 -18.64 7.97 2.43
N THR A 167 -17.50 8.39 3.00
CA THR A 167 -16.91 9.71 2.76
C THR A 167 -15.65 9.68 1.91
N GLY A 168 -15.00 8.51 1.80
CA GLY A 168 -13.71 8.35 1.16
C GLY A 168 -12.53 8.92 1.96
N LYS A 169 -12.79 9.53 3.12
CA LYS A 169 -11.72 10.11 3.94
C LYS A 169 -10.87 9.03 4.57
N THR A 170 -9.58 9.32 4.72
CA THR A 170 -8.68 8.48 5.51
C THR A 170 -9.06 8.55 6.98
N VAL A 171 -9.04 7.38 7.63
CA VAL A 171 -9.33 7.23 9.06
C VAL A 171 -8.02 7.04 9.81
N THR A 172 -7.76 7.92 10.76
CA THR A 172 -6.57 7.94 11.61
C THR A 172 -6.84 7.33 12.99
N LEU A 173 -5.81 7.12 13.80
CA LEU A 173 -5.99 6.70 15.20
C LEU A 173 -6.77 7.75 16.02
N ASP A 174 -6.56 9.03 15.73
CA ASP A 174 -7.26 10.13 16.41
C ASP A 174 -8.77 10.16 16.09
N ASP A 175 -9.19 9.57 14.98
CA ASP A 175 -10.62 9.45 14.62
C ASP A 175 -11.32 8.33 15.41
N VAL A 176 -10.61 7.28 15.81
CA VAL A 176 -11.18 6.08 16.43
C VAL A 176 -10.87 5.93 17.91
N LEU A 177 -9.84 6.63 18.42
CA LEU A 177 -9.39 6.54 19.81
C LEU A 177 -9.62 7.87 20.56
N VAL A 178 -9.87 7.76 21.88
CA VAL A 178 -10.07 8.91 22.74
C VAL A 178 -8.80 9.75 22.91
N PRO A 179 -8.88 11.08 23.13
CA PRO A 179 -7.70 11.90 23.38
C PRO A 179 -6.83 11.33 24.52
N GLY A 180 -5.52 11.37 24.35
CA GLY A 180 -4.56 10.85 25.33
C GLY A 180 -4.33 9.34 25.29
N TYR A 181 -4.84 8.62 24.30
CA TYR A 181 -4.70 7.18 24.14
C TYR A 181 -3.25 6.69 24.10
N LYS A 182 -2.30 7.51 23.67
CA LYS A 182 -0.92 7.10 23.33
C LYS A 182 -0.22 6.34 24.46
N VAL A 183 -0.28 6.83 25.69
CA VAL A 183 0.42 6.20 26.84
C VAL A 183 -0.07 4.77 27.08
N LYS A 184 -1.40 4.60 27.14
CA LYS A 184 -1.99 3.27 27.35
C LYS A 184 -1.76 2.35 26.15
N LEU A 185 -1.88 2.89 24.94
CA LEU A 185 -1.66 2.12 23.71
C LEU A 185 -0.21 1.66 23.59
N ASN A 186 0.78 2.50 23.94
CA ASN A 186 2.19 2.12 23.98
C ASN A 186 2.43 0.93 24.92
N ALA A 187 1.82 0.94 26.11
CA ALA A 187 1.95 -0.17 27.04
C ALA A 187 1.35 -1.48 26.49
N LEU A 188 0.20 -1.40 25.80
CA LEU A 188 -0.42 -2.55 25.14
C LEU A 188 0.45 -3.08 23.98
N LEU A 189 1.02 -2.20 23.18
CA LEU A 189 1.91 -2.55 22.08
C LEU A 189 3.23 -3.15 22.58
N GLN A 190 3.80 -2.60 23.64
CA GLN A 190 4.99 -3.17 24.26
C GLN A 190 4.73 -4.58 24.79
N LYS A 191 3.58 -4.79 25.47
CA LYS A 191 3.15 -6.11 25.91
C LYS A 191 3.01 -7.07 24.73
N ALA A 192 2.30 -6.67 23.67
CA ALA A 192 2.14 -7.49 22.48
C ALA A 192 3.48 -7.83 21.79
N LEU A 193 4.44 -6.89 21.79
CA LEU A 193 5.78 -7.13 21.27
C LEU A 193 6.56 -8.13 22.14
N MET A 194 6.48 -7.99 23.46
CA MET A 194 7.12 -8.93 24.40
C MET A 194 6.56 -10.34 24.23
N GLU A 195 5.25 -10.49 24.13
CA GLU A 195 4.58 -11.77 23.87
C GLU A 195 5.02 -12.37 22.53
N LYS A 196 5.05 -11.56 21.46
CA LYS A 196 5.48 -11.99 20.12
C LYS A 196 6.94 -12.42 20.08
N ALA A 197 7.80 -11.73 20.82
CA ALA A 197 9.24 -12.00 20.86
C ALA A 197 9.63 -13.06 21.91
N ASP A 198 8.66 -13.59 22.67
CA ASP A 198 8.89 -14.47 23.82
C ASP A 198 9.93 -13.87 24.78
N CYS A 199 9.63 -12.66 25.28
CA CYS A 199 10.44 -11.90 26.22
C CYS A 199 9.66 -11.64 27.50
N LYS A 200 10.36 -11.70 28.64
CA LYS A 200 9.75 -11.47 29.97
C LYS A 200 9.75 -10.00 30.37
N ASP A 201 10.71 -9.25 29.86
CA ASP A 201 10.88 -7.83 30.18
C ASP A 201 11.50 -7.05 29.00
N ILE A 202 11.64 -5.74 29.18
CA ILE A 202 12.17 -4.81 28.17
C ILE A 202 13.66 -5.06 27.90
N ASN A 203 14.44 -5.55 28.87
CA ASN A 203 15.86 -5.79 28.67
C ASN A 203 16.06 -6.98 27.72
N GLU A 204 15.26 -8.06 27.89
CA GLU A 204 15.28 -9.18 26.95
C GLU A 204 14.87 -8.76 25.52
N LEU A 205 13.94 -7.79 25.38
CA LEU A 205 13.60 -7.22 24.06
C LEU A 205 14.81 -6.52 23.44
N HIS A 206 15.52 -5.69 24.22
CA HIS A 206 16.72 -4.99 23.76
C HIS A 206 17.85 -5.97 23.40
N ASP A 207 18.07 -6.99 24.22
CA ASP A 207 19.07 -8.03 23.98
C ASP A 207 18.79 -8.81 22.68
N LYS A 208 17.51 -9.01 22.32
CA LYS A 208 17.08 -9.60 21.05
C LYS A 208 17.09 -8.60 19.88
N GLY A 209 17.46 -7.34 20.10
CA GLY A 209 17.61 -6.31 19.09
C GLY A 209 16.33 -5.54 18.76
N TYR A 210 15.27 -5.65 19.56
CA TYR A 210 14.06 -4.85 19.38
C TYR A 210 14.23 -3.46 20.02
N LEU A 211 13.48 -2.47 19.48
CA LEU A 211 13.36 -1.09 19.94
C LEU A 211 14.63 -0.24 19.92
N PHE A 212 15.84 -0.77 19.65
CA PHE A 212 17.10 -0.02 19.52
C PHE A 212 17.30 1.09 20.58
N SER A 213 16.91 0.87 21.83
CA SER A 213 16.91 1.89 22.91
C SER A 213 15.86 3.00 22.76
N MET A 214 14.87 2.85 21.88
CA MET A 214 13.72 3.75 21.77
C MET A 214 12.52 3.21 22.54
N GLU A 215 11.60 4.10 22.89
CA GLU A 215 10.33 3.69 23.49
C GLU A 215 9.38 3.16 22.42
N MET A 216 8.49 2.24 22.83
CA MET A 216 7.40 1.76 21.97
C MET A 216 6.45 2.91 21.61
N TYR A 217 5.99 2.95 20.37
CA TYR A 217 5.06 3.95 19.86
C TYR A 217 4.01 3.34 18.94
N PRO A 218 2.80 3.90 18.83
CA PRO A 218 1.80 3.44 17.87
C PRO A 218 2.18 3.91 16.47
N SER A 219 2.42 2.96 15.58
CA SER A 219 2.68 3.26 14.17
C SER A 219 1.44 3.92 13.52
N ASN A 220 1.65 4.91 12.65
CA ASN A 220 0.61 5.43 11.76
C ASN A 220 0.29 4.45 10.61
N ASN A 221 1.01 3.35 10.52
CA ASN A 221 0.82 2.26 9.58
C ASN A 221 0.05 1.14 10.29
N PHE A 222 -1.28 1.11 10.13
CA PHE A 222 -2.16 0.20 10.88
C PHE A 222 -3.37 -0.22 10.07
N VAL A 223 -3.98 -1.31 10.49
CA VAL A 223 -5.23 -1.87 9.94
C VAL A 223 -6.32 -1.82 10.99
N LEU A 224 -7.45 -1.22 10.65
CA LEU A 224 -8.68 -1.28 11.44
C LEU A 224 -9.41 -2.59 11.11
N ALA A 225 -9.05 -3.67 11.82
CA ALA A 225 -9.64 -4.99 11.64
C ALA A 225 -10.92 -5.17 12.47
N GLN A 226 -11.68 -6.23 12.17
CA GLN A 226 -12.92 -6.53 12.91
C GLN A 226 -12.67 -6.92 14.36
N ASP A 227 -11.52 -7.51 14.65
CA ASP A 227 -11.11 -8.05 15.96
C ASP A 227 -10.20 -7.11 16.77
N GLY A 228 -9.74 -6.02 16.17
CA GLY A 228 -8.84 -5.06 16.82
C GLY A 228 -8.17 -4.08 15.88
N ILE A 229 -7.02 -3.56 16.31
CA ILE A 229 -6.14 -2.73 15.50
C ILE A 229 -4.81 -3.46 15.36
N THR A 230 -4.39 -3.73 14.11
CA THR A 230 -3.07 -4.30 13.83
C THR A 230 -2.13 -3.21 13.40
N PHE A 231 -1.06 -2.99 14.17
CA PHE A 231 0.01 -2.04 13.89
C PHE A 231 1.12 -2.72 13.11
N ILE A 232 1.63 -2.06 12.09
CA ILE A 232 2.63 -2.59 11.18
C ILE A 232 3.90 -1.75 11.33
N TYR A 233 5.01 -2.44 11.59
CA TYR A 233 6.35 -1.87 11.65
C TYR A 233 7.19 -2.54 10.57
N ASN A 234 7.65 -1.76 9.61
CA ASN A 234 8.52 -2.25 8.55
C ASN A 234 9.94 -2.52 9.09
N PRO A 235 10.79 -3.26 8.37
CA PRO A 235 12.19 -3.43 8.75
C PRO A 235 12.85 -2.10 9.11
N TYR A 236 13.68 -2.09 10.13
CA TYR A 236 14.37 -0.93 10.71
C TYR A 236 13.51 0.05 11.51
N GLU A 237 12.18 -0.08 11.57
CA GLU A 237 11.36 0.83 12.39
C GLU A 237 11.50 0.55 13.90
N ILE A 238 11.41 -0.72 14.32
CA ILE A 238 11.56 -1.13 15.73
C ILE A 238 12.48 -2.34 15.92
N ALA A 239 13.08 -2.85 14.85
CA ALA A 239 13.99 -4.00 14.89
C ALA A 239 14.89 -4.03 13.65
N PRO A 240 16.06 -4.75 13.67
CA PRO A 240 16.93 -4.93 12.53
C PRO A 240 16.22 -5.57 11.33
N TYR A 241 16.75 -5.35 10.13
CA TYR A 241 16.23 -5.93 8.89
C TYR A 241 16.03 -7.45 8.95
N ALA A 242 16.94 -8.17 9.62
CA ALA A 242 16.88 -9.62 9.74
C ALA A 242 15.64 -10.15 10.47
N LEU A 243 14.99 -9.34 11.33
CA LEU A 243 13.75 -9.67 12.01
C LEU A 243 12.51 -9.40 11.16
N GLY A 244 12.69 -8.78 10.00
CA GLY A 244 11.63 -8.53 9.04
C GLY A 244 10.60 -7.51 9.52
N ARG A 245 9.40 -7.60 8.92
CA ARG A 245 8.25 -6.78 9.29
C ARG A 245 7.58 -7.35 10.55
N ILE A 246 7.24 -6.47 11.48
CA ILE A 246 6.57 -6.81 12.72
C ILE A 246 5.14 -6.29 12.68
N GLU A 247 4.18 -7.18 12.95
CA GLU A 247 2.76 -6.85 13.05
C GLU A 247 2.30 -7.16 14.48
N LEU A 248 1.70 -6.18 15.15
CA LEU A 248 1.19 -6.27 16.51
C LEU A 248 -0.30 -5.96 16.52
N THR A 249 -1.10 -6.90 16.98
CA THR A 249 -2.55 -6.71 17.11
C THR A 249 -2.91 -6.41 18.55
N VAL A 250 -3.62 -5.30 18.77
CA VAL A 250 -4.28 -4.98 20.04
C VAL A 250 -5.76 -5.30 19.87
N SER A 251 -6.27 -6.18 20.69
CA SER A 251 -7.65 -6.68 20.58
C SER A 251 -8.70 -5.61 20.89
N ASN A 252 -9.94 -5.81 20.43
CA ASN A 252 -11.06 -4.93 20.79
C ASN A 252 -11.28 -4.88 22.29
N ALA A 253 -11.07 -5.98 23.01
CA ALA A 253 -11.21 -6.04 24.47
C ALA A 253 -10.17 -5.14 25.16
N ASP A 254 -8.90 -5.17 24.72
CA ASP A 254 -7.84 -4.31 25.26
C ASP A 254 -8.06 -2.84 24.91
N LEU A 255 -8.70 -2.56 23.77
CA LEU A 255 -9.00 -1.22 23.27
C LEU A 255 -10.29 -0.62 23.84
N GLU A 256 -11.10 -1.37 24.61
CA GLU A 256 -12.44 -0.94 25.03
C GLU A 256 -12.46 0.45 25.66
N GLN A 257 -11.50 0.74 26.56
CA GLN A 257 -11.38 2.02 27.25
C GLN A 257 -10.72 3.13 26.40
N LEU A 258 -10.13 2.76 25.27
CA LEU A 258 -9.44 3.68 24.38
C LEU A 258 -10.26 4.05 23.14
N ARG A 259 -11.33 3.30 22.84
CA ARG A 259 -12.19 3.57 21.69
C ARG A 259 -13.14 4.75 21.98
N LYS A 260 -13.28 5.61 20.99
CA LYS A 260 -14.40 6.58 21.00
C LYS A 260 -15.72 5.84 20.95
N LYS A 261 -16.71 6.34 21.68
CA LYS A 261 -18.08 5.83 21.59
C LYS A 261 -18.75 6.35 20.32
N LYS A 262 -19.69 5.57 19.81
CA LYS A 262 -20.47 5.98 18.62
C LYS A 262 -21.27 7.23 18.99
N GLY A 263 -20.83 8.40 18.46
CA GLY A 263 -21.47 9.70 18.73
C GLY A 263 -20.59 10.74 19.48
N ASP A 264 -19.35 10.38 19.85
CA ASP A 264 -18.35 11.31 20.39
C ASP A 264 -17.62 12.09 19.27
#